data_30fdb6b442aa0cc94bd9c724b12b82af
#
_entry.id   30fdb6b442aa0cc94bd9c724b12b82af
#
_cell.length_a   1.000
_cell.length_b   1.000
_cell.length_c   1.000
_cell.angle_alpha   90.00
_cell.angle_beta   90.00
_cell.angle_gamma   90.00
#
_symmetry.space_group_name_H-M   'P 1'
#
loop_
_entity.id
_entity.type
_entity.pdbx_description
1 polymer ?
#
loop_
_entity_poly.entity_id
_entity_poly.type
_entity_poly.pdbx_seq_one_letter_code
_entity_poly.pdbx_strand_id
1 'polypeptide(L)'
;MHSSPNPFLKPIVLFFLALLFSGYTIIGQTPWHYSLDFHGGKIIKNYPSFPHRNIAFIGEFKLTKPTIGTRPWHQYLHHPDIGGSLFFGSLGNASVFGNLLGIMPIFDFHLAHKTDLSVGLGTAYFKTYFDIAKNPENLFISTPFTYLAKGSLTKTVFVSPKKSATIGISVLHASNGHYKMPNNGINLVLLSMGIHLGKTPAFLPDTFSNRTDRRWHLSLEGGGGRHDFGDGTAPLNGPLYSVATIHIGNSKFIWNSGRFLAGITVTYYTDFYDYIVYQNFMPDTRMNATTLSTYIGYDFVFGHFAFNIESGILWWNPFYIKYKTSVGNHDIINVLKRYINNRLGFRYFPFIRTNHQKGLFLGAYIRANFGQADFNEISIGWLF
;
A
#
# COMPACT_ATOMS: atom_id res chain seq x y z
N MET A 1 18.19 21.98 9.99
CA MET A 1 17.91 21.61 8.56
C MET A 1 16.46 21.23 8.47
N HIS A 2 15.66 22.01 7.73
CA HIS A 2 14.26 21.68 7.49
C HIS A 2 14.22 20.45 6.60
N SER A 3 13.65 19.34 7.10
CA SER A 3 13.35 18.18 6.27
C SER A 3 12.32 18.61 5.23
N SER A 4 12.71 18.66 3.96
CA SER A 4 11.74 18.84 2.87
C SER A 4 10.68 17.71 2.94
N PRO A 5 9.40 18.02 2.79
CA PRO A 5 8.37 16.99 2.77
C PRO A 5 8.64 16.01 1.63
N ASN A 6 8.40 14.72 1.87
CA ASN A 6 8.59 13.66 0.88
C ASN A 6 7.89 14.03 -0.45
N PRO A 7 8.64 14.29 -1.56
CA PRO A 7 8.05 14.75 -2.81
C PRO A 7 7.10 13.73 -3.45
N PHE A 8 7.21 12.45 -3.07
CA PHE A 8 6.33 11.38 -3.54
C PHE A 8 5.00 11.30 -2.77
N LEU A 9 4.94 11.89 -1.58
CA LEU A 9 3.70 11.90 -0.79
C LEU A 9 2.62 12.79 -1.42
N LYS A 10 3.02 13.95 -2.00
CA LYS A 10 2.09 14.87 -2.67
C LYS A 10 1.35 14.23 -3.84
N PRO A 11 2.00 13.58 -4.83
CA PRO A 11 1.28 12.95 -5.93
C PRO A 11 0.41 11.78 -5.47
N ILE A 12 0.81 11.04 -4.44
CA ILE A 12 -0.01 9.95 -3.90
C ILE A 12 -1.24 10.48 -3.18
N VAL A 13 -1.10 11.53 -2.37
CA VAL A 13 -2.25 12.20 -1.74
C VAL A 13 -3.17 12.82 -2.78
N LEU A 14 -2.64 13.47 -3.82
CA LEU A 14 -3.42 14.01 -4.93
C LEU A 14 -4.11 12.91 -5.73
N PHE A 15 -3.44 11.77 -5.94
CA PHE A 15 -4.02 10.59 -6.58
C PHE A 15 -5.21 10.05 -5.77
N PHE A 16 -5.09 9.97 -4.45
CA PHE A 16 -6.17 9.54 -3.56
C PHE A 16 -7.28 10.59 -3.43
N LEU A 17 -6.96 11.88 -3.45
CA LEU A 17 -7.98 12.94 -3.51
C LEU A 17 -8.73 12.89 -4.86
N ALA A 18 -8.04 12.64 -5.97
CA ALA A 18 -8.68 12.42 -7.26
C ALA A 18 -9.60 11.19 -7.26
N LEU A 19 -9.25 10.13 -6.51
CA LEU A 19 -10.13 8.98 -6.24
C LEU A 19 -11.44 9.39 -5.56
N LEU A 20 -11.38 10.22 -4.54
CA LEU A 20 -12.55 10.72 -3.83
C LEU A 20 -13.42 11.60 -4.72
N PHE A 21 -12.84 12.38 -5.63
CA PHE A 21 -13.57 13.35 -6.46
C PHE A 21 -13.97 12.83 -7.85
N SER A 22 -13.34 11.79 -8.41
CA SER A 22 -13.72 11.22 -9.71
C SER A 22 -15.07 10.48 -9.72
N GLY A 23 -15.70 10.33 -8.56
CA GLY A 23 -17.02 9.72 -8.36
C GLY A 23 -18.23 10.64 -8.51
N TYR A 24 -18.05 11.95 -8.70
CA TYR A 24 -19.13 12.92 -8.67
C TYR A 24 -19.72 13.21 -10.05
N THR A 25 -20.49 12.27 -10.58
CA THR A 25 -21.57 12.61 -11.52
C THR A 25 -22.77 11.71 -11.29
N ILE A 26 -23.90 12.39 -10.92
CA ILE A 26 -25.29 11.88 -10.87
C ILE A 26 -25.63 11.00 -9.65
N ILE A 27 -25.94 11.51 -8.48
CA ILE A 27 -27.22 11.96 -7.94
C ILE A 27 -28.37 10.92 -8.05
N GLY A 28 -28.22 9.81 -7.39
CA GLY A 28 -29.30 9.24 -6.58
C GLY A 28 -28.96 9.61 -5.15
N GLN A 29 -29.91 10.02 -4.35
CA GLN A 29 -29.73 10.42 -2.94
C GLN A 29 -29.39 9.19 -2.06
N THR A 30 -28.22 8.57 -2.30
CA THR A 30 -27.72 7.59 -1.35
C THR A 30 -27.26 8.34 -0.12
N PRO A 31 -27.80 8.04 1.05
CA PRO A 31 -27.39 8.70 2.29
C PRO A 31 -25.94 8.37 2.61
N TRP A 32 -25.24 9.33 3.21
CA TRP A 32 -23.93 9.08 3.78
C TRP A 32 -24.04 8.19 5.01
N HIS A 33 -23.09 7.28 5.15
CA HIS A 33 -22.87 6.49 6.35
C HIS A 33 -21.77 7.13 7.18
N TYR A 34 -21.98 7.20 8.48
CA TYR A 34 -21.03 7.72 9.45
C TYR A 34 -20.68 6.61 10.42
N SER A 35 -19.40 6.45 10.72
CA SER A 35 -18.96 5.51 11.74
C SER A 35 -17.96 6.13 12.69
N LEU A 36 -18.03 5.70 13.94
CA LEU A 36 -17.03 5.94 14.94
C LEU A 36 -16.53 4.60 15.47
N ASP A 37 -15.27 4.30 15.17
CA ASP A 37 -14.64 3.05 15.57
C ASP A 37 -13.52 3.32 16.58
N PHE A 38 -13.40 2.46 17.57
CA PHE A 38 -12.36 2.48 18.58
C PHE A 38 -11.53 1.21 18.47
N HIS A 39 -10.22 1.39 18.50
CA HIS A 39 -9.25 0.33 18.33
C HIS A 39 -8.29 0.30 19.52
N GLY A 40 -8.13 -0.87 20.12
CA GLY A 40 -7.20 -1.08 21.23
C GLY A 40 -6.28 -2.28 20.97
N GLY A 41 -4.97 -2.11 21.16
CA GLY A 41 -4.03 -3.20 20.94
C GLY A 41 -2.58 -2.82 21.11
N LYS A 42 -1.65 -3.52 20.44
CA LYS A 42 -0.22 -3.29 20.63
C LYS A 42 0.53 -3.26 19.30
N ILE A 43 1.63 -2.50 19.29
CA ILE A 43 2.62 -2.58 18.22
C ILE A 43 3.28 -3.96 18.29
N ILE A 44 3.47 -4.62 17.14
CA ILE A 44 4.19 -5.89 17.05
C ILE A 44 5.70 -5.61 17.19
N LYS A 45 6.36 -6.36 18.06
CA LYS A 45 7.83 -6.32 18.16
C LYS A 45 8.45 -6.94 16.91
N ASN A 46 9.42 -6.28 16.33
CA ASN A 46 10.15 -6.76 15.16
C ASN A 46 11.67 -6.87 15.38
N TYR A 47 12.16 -6.54 16.61
CA TYR A 47 13.55 -6.79 17.01
C TYR A 47 13.68 -6.93 18.55
N PRO A 48 14.77 -7.53 19.07
CA PRO A 48 14.92 -7.84 20.49
C PRO A 48 14.90 -6.62 21.44
N SER A 49 15.61 -5.55 21.10
CA SER A 49 15.70 -4.31 21.90
C SER A 49 14.54 -3.34 21.63
N PHE A 50 13.36 -3.84 21.29
CA PHE A 50 12.19 -3.03 21.04
C PHE A 50 11.80 -2.19 22.26
N PRO A 51 11.53 -0.87 22.11
CA PRO A 51 11.17 -0.01 23.22
C PRO A 51 9.93 -0.49 23.97
N HIS A 52 9.84 -0.11 25.26
CA HIS A 52 8.65 -0.41 26.05
C HIS A 52 7.41 0.18 25.40
N ARG A 53 6.31 -0.56 25.41
CA ARG A 53 5.01 -0.12 24.89
C ARG A 53 3.85 -0.61 25.73
N ASN A 54 2.93 0.29 25.99
CA ASN A 54 1.62 0.02 26.56
C ASN A 54 0.62 -0.30 25.41
N ILE A 55 -0.64 -0.39 25.75
CA ILE A 55 -1.74 -0.51 24.80
C ILE A 55 -1.83 0.79 23.99
N ALA A 56 -1.90 0.66 22.67
CA ALA A 56 -2.25 1.75 21.75
C ALA A 56 -3.78 1.88 21.73
N PHE A 57 -4.26 3.13 21.71
CA PHE A 57 -5.68 3.46 21.57
C PHE A 57 -5.85 4.41 20.39
N ILE A 58 -6.63 4.01 19.42
CA ILE A 58 -6.87 4.76 18.18
C ILE A 58 -8.37 4.91 17.97
N GLY A 59 -8.82 6.14 17.76
CA GLY A 59 -10.15 6.47 17.26
C GLY A 59 -10.12 6.61 15.74
N GLU A 60 -11.14 6.12 15.07
CA GLU A 60 -11.36 6.27 13.63
C GLU A 60 -12.75 6.83 13.38
N PHE A 61 -12.82 7.92 12.64
CA PHE A 61 -14.06 8.45 12.09
C PHE A 61 -14.12 8.13 10.60
N LYS A 62 -15.18 7.42 10.15
CA LYS A 62 -15.41 7.09 8.75
C LYS A 62 -16.60 7.86 8.20
N LEU A 63 -16.46 8.33 6.97
CA LEU A 63 -17.53 8.87 6.15
C LEU A 63 -17.55 8.09 4.84
N THR A 64 -18.56 7.24 4.65
CA THR A 64 -18.67 6.37 3.47
C THR A 64 -20.00 6.58 2.75
N LYS A 65 -20.03 6.18 1.50
CA LYS A 65 -21.22 6.19 0.66
C LYS A 65 -21.40 4.80 0.04
N PRO A 66 -22.55 4.15 0.24
CA PRO A 66 -22.83 2.87 -0.37
C PRO A 66 -22.94 2.99 -1.89
N THR A 67 -22.37 2.03 -2.61
CA THR A 67 -22.56 1.91 -4.04
C THR A 67 -23.88 1.18 -4.32
N ILE A 68 -24.70 1.67 -5.25
CA ILE A 68 -26.08 1.21 -5.48
C ILE A 68 -26.27 0.40 -6.77
N GLY A 69 -25.19 0.01 -7.45
CA GLY A 69 -25.28 -0.80 -8.67
C GLY A 69 -25.30 0.00 -9.98
N THR A 70 -25.06 1.31 -9.96
CA THR A 70 -25.04 2.16 -11.18
C THR A 70 -23.86 1.90 -12.11
N ARG A 71 -22.86 1.16 -11.67
CA ARG A 71 -21.66 0.79 -12.44
C ARG A 71 -21.40 -0.70 -12.33
N PRO A 72 -20.81 -1.35 -13.36
CA PRO A 72 -20.54 -2.79 -13.33
C PRO A 72 -19.74 -3.25 -12.09
N TRP A 73 -18.70 -2.52 -11.70
CA TRP A 73 -17.88 -2.90 -10.57
C TRP A 73 -18.60 -2.81 -9.22
N HIS A 74 -19.67 -1.99 -9.09
CA HIS A 74 -20.53 -1.98 -7.90
C HIS A 74 -21.15 -3.36 -7.68
N GLN A 75 -21.72 -3.93 -8.75
CA GLN A 75 -22.36 -5.24 -8.72
C GLN A 75 -21.35 -6.38 -8.59
N TYR A 76 -20.21 -6.29 -9.34
CA TYR A 76 -19.15 -7.31 -9.29
C TYR A 76 -18.48 -7.44 -7.92
N LEU A 77 -18.45 -6.37 -7.13
CA LEU A 77 -17.87 -6.32 -5.78
C LEU A 77 -18.92 -6.32 -4.68
N HIS A 78 -20.18 -6.69 -5.00
CA HIS A 78 -21.29 -6.78 -4.06
C HIS A 78 -21.56 -5.47 -3.32
N HIS A 79 -21.63 -4.36 -4.06
CA HIS A 79 -22.03 -3.03 -3.59
C HIS A 79 -21.19 -2.50 -2.42
N PRO A 80 -19.86 -2.41 -2.52
CA PRO A 80 -19.04 -1.92 -1.42
C PRO A 80 -19.37 -0.47 -1.06
N ASP A 81 -19.15 -0.11 0.20
CA ASP A 81 -19.15 1.29 0.60
C ASP A 81 -17.79 1.91 0.31
N ILE A 82 -17.76 3.15 -0.18
CA ILE A 82 -16.54 3.89 -0.48
C ILE A 82 -16.54 5.25 0.23
N GLY A 83 -15.37 5.67 0.72
CA GLY A 83 -15.28 6.95 1.41
C GLY A 83 -13.91 7.24 1.95
N GLY A 84 -13.87 7.92 3.09
CA GLY A 84 -12.64 8.27 3.77
C GLY A 84 -12.70 8.04 5.28
N SER A 85 -11.54 7.87 5.87
CA SER A 85 -11.33 7.72 7.32
C SER A 85 -10.35 8.75 7.83
N LEU A 86 -10.61 9.23 9.05
CA LEU A 86 -9.70 10.02 9.86
C LEU A 86 -9.31 9.21 11.09
N PHE A 87 -8.03 9.12 11.39
CA PHE A 87 -7.47 8.40 12.53
C PHE A 87 -6.78 9.36 13.47
N PHE A 88 -6.96 9.14 14.77
CA PHE A 88 -6.20 9.84 15.79
C PHE A 88 -6.01 8.92 16.99
N GLY A 89 -4.85 8.96 17.61
CA GLY A 89 -4.64 8.12 18.80
C GLY A 89 -3.21 8.04 19.28
N SER A 90 -3.06 7.40 20.42
CA SER A 90 -1.78 7.13 21.07
C SER A 90 -1.26 5.75 20.69
N LEU A 91 0.04 5.66 20.46
CA LEU A 91 0.72 4.41 20.11
C LEU A 91 1.30 3.66 21.33
N GLY A 92 0.89 4.04 22.55
CA GLY A 92 1.25 3.32 23.77
C GLY A 92 2.63 3.65 24.34
N ASN A 93 3.36 4.60 23.76
CA ASN A 93 4.56 5.21 24.33
C ASN A 93 4.73 6.62 23.76
N ALA A 94 4.39 7.62 24.56
CA ALA A 94 4.34 9.01 24.10
C ALA A 94 5.72 9.59 23.77
N SER A 95 6.78 9.15 24.44
CA SER A 95 8.15 9.65 24.24
C SER A 95 8.79 9.08 22.98
N VAL A 96 8.55 7.81 22.66
CA VAL A 96 9.19 7.14 21.53
C VAL A 96 8.31 7.17 20.28
N PHE A 97 7.05 6.74 20.38
CA PHE A 97 6.15 6.60 19.21
C PHE A 97 5.20 7.78 19.05
N GLY A 98 4.86 8.46 20.17
CA GLY A 98 3.94 9.59 20.17
C GLY A 98 2.51 9.22 19.80
N ASN A 99 1.88 10.16 19.07
CA ASN A 99 0.52 10.05 18.58
C ASN A 99 0.50 9.96 17.06
N LEU A 100 -0.56 9.34 16.55
CA LEU A 100 -0.89 9.20 15.14
C LEU A 100 -2.04 10.15 14.80
N LEU A 101 -1.90 10.89 13.71
CA LEU A 101 -3.01 11.52 12.98
C LEU A 101 -2.97 11.01 11.54
N GLY A 102 -4.04 10.36 11.07
CA GLY A 102 -4.06 9.75 9.74
C GLY A 102 -5.31 10.10 8.94
N ILE A 103 -5.17 10.05 7.63
CA ILE A 103 -6.28 10.14 6.68
C ILE A 103 -6.08 9.11 5.58
N MET A 104 -7.15 8.41 5.19
CA MET A 104 -7.10 7.47 4.07
C MET A 104 -8.45 7.33 3.38
N PRO A 105 -8.50 7.11 2.07
CA PRO A 105 -9.63 6.52 1.39
C PRO A 105 -9.84 5.09 1.88
N ILE A 106 -11.10 4.68 1.96
CA ILE A 106 -11.48 3.38 2.48
C ILE A 106 -12.52 2.71 1.59
N PHE A 107 -12.42 1.38 1.51
CA PHE A 107 -13.39 0.51 0.86
C PHE A 107 -13.87 -0.50 1.89
N ASP A 108 -15.19 -0.55 2.10
CA ASP A 108 -15.84 -1.53 2.99
C ASP A 108 -16.58 -2.54 2.12
N PHE A 109 -16.07 -3.77 2.06
CA PHE A 109 -16.66 -4.89 1.31
C PHE A 109 -17.56 -5.70 2.23
N HIS A 110 -18.82 -5.88 1.82
CA HIS A 110 -19.79 -6.67 2.54
C HIS A 110 -19.64 -8.15 2.20
N LEU A 111 -19.17 -8.92 3.17
CA LEU A 111 -19.01 -10.36 3.06
C LEU A 111 -20.27 -11.08 3.58
N ALA A 112 -20.28 -12.43 3.50
CA ALA A 112 -21.37 -13.23 4.04
C ALA A 112 -21.52 -13.06 5.57
N HIS A 113 -22.72 -13.36 6.10
CA HIS A 113 -23.00 -13.45 7.54
C HIS A 113 -22.74 -12.16 8.35
N LYS A 114 -23.06 -10.98 7.80
CA LYS A 114 -22.88 -9.68 8.47
C LYS A 114 -21.42 -9.41 8.85
N THR A 115 -20.51 -9.81 8.00
CA THR A 115 -19.08 -9.59 8.15
C THR A 115 -18.62 -8.61 7.08
N ASP A 116 -17.85 -7.62 7.47
CA ASP A 116 -17.31 -6.60 6.57
C ASP A 116 -15.77 -6.64 6.56
N LEU A 117 -15.19 -6.56 5.38
CA LEU A 117 -13.77 -6.35 5.16
C LEU A 117 -13.53 -4.90 4.78
N SER A 118 -12.83 -4.17 5.62
CA SER A 118 -12.46 -2.78 5.41
C SER A 118 -10.99 -2.70 5.00
N VAL A 119 -10.68 -2.05 3.88
CA VAL A 119 -9.30 -1.83 3.44
C VAL A 119 -9.07 -0.38 3.06
N GLY A 120 -7.89 0.13 3.37
CA GLY A 120 -7.52 1.50 3.03
C GLY A 120 -6.01 1.69 2.96
N LEU A 121 -5.60 2.67 2.16
CA LEU A 121 -4.23 3.12 2.06
C LEU A 121 -4.22 4.64 1.95
N GLY A 122 -3.49 5.30 2.84
CA GLY A 122 -3.43 6.75 2.93
C GLY A 122 -2.15 7.25 3.55
N THR A 123 -2.24 8.30 4.34
CA THR A 123 -1.08 8.92 4.99
C THR A 123 -1.32 9.15 6.47
N ALA A 124 -0.24 9.10 7.24
CA ALA A 124 -0.22 9.45 8.65
C ALA A 124 0.81 10.53 8.93
N TYR A 125 0.48 11.41 9.85
CA TYR A 125 1.38 12.39 10.45
C TYR A 125 1.78 11.94 11.85
N PHE A 126 3.10 11.98 12.10
CA PHE A 126 3.72 11.71 13.40
C PHE A 126 4.47 12.96 13.86
N LYS A 127 4.10 13.51 15.01
CA LYS A 127 4.87 14.59 15.65
C LYS A 127 6.18 14.05 16.22
N THR A 128 6.16 12.80 16.70
CA THR A 128 7.30 12.12 17.33
C THR A 128 7.85 11.09 16.33
N TYR A 129 9.02 11.36 15.79
CA TYR A 129 9.74 10.49 14.86
C TYR A 129 11.21 10.39 15.25
N PHE A 130 12.00 9.59 14.57
CA PHE A 130 13.42 9.40 14.83
C PHE A 130 14.19 10.73 14.77
N ASP A 131 14.97 10.96 15.80
CA ASP A 131 15.98 12.02 15.88
C ASP A 131 17.17 11.45 16.67
N ILE A 132 18.36 11.53 16.09
CA ILE A 132 19.56 10.90 16.67
C ILE A 132 19.91 11.45 18.08
N ALA A 133 19.54 12.69 18.36
CA ALA A 133 19.82 13.34 19.64
C ALA A 133 18.63 13.28 20.63
N LYS A 134 17.38 13.36 20.12
CA LYS A 134 16.19 13.54 20.94
C LYS A 134 15.34 12.28 21.08
N ASN A 135 15.37 11.39 20.06
CA ASN A 135 14.55 10.18 20.03
C ASN A 135 15.24 9.04 19.26
N PRO A 136 16.45 8.60 19.68
CA PRO A 136 17.22 7.57 18.98
C PRO A 136 16.58 6.18 19.04
N GLU A 137 15.66 5.94 19.97
CA GLU A 137 14.96 4.66 20.13
C GLU A 137 13.86 4.43 19.07
N ASN A 138 13.41 5.48 18.39
CA ASN A 138 12.37 5.35 17.36
C ASN A 138 12.95 4.89 16.02
N LEU A 139 13.36 3.65 15.93
CA LEU A 139 13.88 3.05 14.69
C LEU A 139 12.78 2.70 13.66
N PHE A 140 11.54 3.19 13.85
CA PHE A 140 10.37 2.82 13.04
C PHE A 140 9.96 3.88 12.05
N ILE A 141 9.93 5.13 12.52
CA ILE A 141 9.44 6.29 11.76
C ILE A 141 10.51 7.37 11.80
N SER A 142 11.06 7.73 10.64
CA SER A 142 12.09 8.77 10.51
C SER A 142 11.61 10.03 9.77
N THR A 143 10.34 10.06 9.38
CA THR A 143 9.73 11.19 8.69
C THR A 143 8.41 11.56 9.36
N PRO A 144 8.05 12.86 9.41
CA PRO A 144 6.77 13.27 10.00
C PRO A 144 5.56 12.74 9.23
N PHE A 145 5.69 12.49 7.93
CA PHE A 145 4.65 11.89 7.10
C PHE A 145 5.07 10.51 6.62
N THR A 146 4.13 9.57 6.68
CA THR A 146 4.32 8.18 6.26
C THR A 146 3.10 7.69 5.48
N TYR A 147 3.23 6.56 4.78
CA TYR A 147 2.08 5.78 4.36
C TYR A 147 1.39 5.18 5.57
N LEU A 148 0.07 5.03 5.48
CA LEU A 148 -0.76 4.33 6.45
C LEU A 148 -1.65 3.34 5.70
N ALA A 149 -1.48 2.05 5.96
CA ALA A 149 -2.32 0.99 5.42
C ALA A 149 -3.19 0.39 6.52
N LYS A 150 -4.44 0.04 6.19
CA LYS A 150 -5.39 -0.62 7.08
C LYS A 150 -6.00 -1.84 6.40
N GLY A 151 -6.13 -2.92 7.17
CA GLY A 151 -7.04 -4.03 6.93
C GLY A 151 -7.86 -4.30 8.19
N SER A 152 -9.16 -4.46 8.06
CA SER A 152 -10.04 -4.71 9.21
C SER A 152 -11.14 -5.71 8.84
N LEU A 153 -11.31 -6.72 9.67
CA LEU A 153 -12.41 -7.68 9.56
C LEU A 153 -13.34 -7.47 10.74
N THR A 154 -14.56 -7.05 10.49
CA THR A 154 -15.55 -6.73 11.51
C THR A 154 -16.82 -7.54 11.32
N LYS A 155 -17.50 -7.81 12.42
CA LYS A 155 -18.80 -8.48 12.45
C LYS A 155 -19.83 -7.59 13.11
N THR A 156 -20.98 -7.43 12.46
CA THR A 156 -22.13 -6.74 13.03
C THR A 156 -22.77 -7.58 14.11
N VAL A 157 -22.78 -7.07 15.34
CA VAL A 157 -23.35 -7.73 16.53
C VAL A 157 -24.72 -7.18 16.91
N PHE A 158 -25.01 -5.96 16.47
CA PHE A 158 -26.31 -5.33 16.65
C PHE A 158 -26.68 -4.57 15.38
N VAL A 159 -27.97 -4.63 14.99
CA VAL A 159 -28.50 -3.90 13.84
C VAL A 159 -29.90 -3.38 14.12
N SER A 160 -30.17 -2.15 13.75
CA SER A 160 -31.48 -1.52 13.68
C SER A 160 -31.60 -0.72 12.38
N PRO A 161 -32.77 -0.18 12.00
CA PRO A 161 -32.95 0.48 10.70
C PRO A 161 -32.01 1.65 10.39
N LYS A 162 -31.39 2.26 11.40
CA LYS A 162 -30.50 3.43 11.23
C LYS A 162 -29.15 3.28 11.94
N LYS A 163 -28.95 2.23 12.72
CA LYS A 163 -27.76 2.05 13.57
C LYS A 163 -27.31 0.60 13.56
N SER A 164 -26.02 0.40 13.56
CA SER A 164 -25.44 -0.91 13.82
C SER A 164 -24.21 -0.78 14.72
N ALA A 165 -23.88 -1.86 15.41
CA ALA A 165 -22.64 -1.97 16.18
C ALA A 165 -21.82 -3.15 15.67
N THR A 166 -20.51 -2.97 15.61
CA THR A 166 -19.57 -3.98 15.13
C THR A 166 -18.47 -4.25 16.15
N ILE A 167 -17.94 -5.47 16.10
CA ILE A 167 -16.70 -5.85 16.76
C ILE A 167 -15.79 -6.53 15.74
N GLY A 168 -14.48 -6.48 15.94
CA GLY A 168 -13.57 -7.11 14.99
C GLY A 168 -12.10 -6.97 15.33
N ILE A 169 -11.28 -7.25 14.32
CA ILE A 169 -9.82 -7.15 14.38
C ILE A 169 -9.37 -6.24 13.26
N SER A 170 -8.45 -5.34 13.58
CA SER A 170 -7.81 -4.46 12.61
C SER A 170 -6.29 -4.62 12.66
N VAL A 171 -5.67 -4.46 11.50
CA VAL A 171 -4.23 -4.31 11.36
C VAL A 171 -3.95 -2.94 10.74
N LEU A 172 -2.98 -2.22 11.31
CA LEU A 172 -2.48 -0.96 10.78
C LEU A 172 -0.98 -1.09 10.55
N HIS A 173 -0.53 -0.56 9.42
CA HIS A 173 0.89 -0.46 9.08
C HIS A 173 1.23 0.99 8.71
N ALA A 174 2.29 1.54 9.31
CA ALA A 174 2.82 2.85 8.94
C ALA A 174 4.31 2.76 8.64
N SER A 175 4.75 3.28 7.49
CA SER A 175 6.14 3.37 7.08
C SER A 175 6.34 4.45 6.03
N ASN A 176 7.59 4.92 5.83
CA ASN A 176 7.90 5.88 4.77
C ASN A 176 8.27 5.23 3.42
N GLY A 177 8.14 3.88 3.29
CA GLY A 177 8.45 3.16 2.06
C GLY A 177 9.93 3.17 1.68
N HIS A 178 10.83 3.20 2.66
CA HIS A 178 12.29 3.25 2.49
C HIS A 178 12.84 4.56 1.91
N TYR A 179 12.07 5.64 2.05
CA TYR A 179 12.51 6.97 1.62
C TYR A 179 13.59 7.56 2.52
N LYS A 180 13.58 7.24 3.82
CA LYS A 180 14.57 7.70 4.81
C LYS A 180 14.71 6.68 5.92
N MET A 181 15.94 6.38 6.32
CA MET A 181 16.23 5.50 7.44
C MET A 181 16.42 6.26 8.75
N PRO A 182 16.09 5.59 9.89
CA PRO A 182 15.58 4.23 10.05
C PRO A 182 14.10 4.12 9.65
N ASN A 183 13.68 2.97 9.12
CA ASN A 183 12.29 2.73 8.72
C ASN A 183 11.89 1.26 8.88
N ASN A 184 11.87 0.76 10.11
CA ASN A 184 11.34 -0.58 10.39
C ASN A 184 9.81 -0.66 10.27
N GLY A 185 9.15 0.50 10.18
CA GLY A 185 7.69 0.63 10.15
C GLY A 185 7.00 0.23 11.46
N ILE A 186 5.81 0.75 11.68
CA ILE A 186 4.96 0.40 12.82
C ILE A 186 3.87 -0.55 12.34
N ASN A 187 3.78 -1.73 12.96
CA ASN A 187 2.74 -2.70 12.72
C ASN A 187 1.89 -2.84 13.99
N LEU A 188 0.57 -2.63 13.90
CA LEU A 188 -0.36 -2.78 15.01
C LEU A 188 -1.36 -3.88 14.71
N VAL A 189 -1.65 -4.68 15.74
CA VAL A 189 -2.83 -5.57 15.77
C VAL A 189 -3.76 -5.07 16.85
N LEU A 190 -5.00 -4.83 16.49
CA LEU A 190 -5.97 -4.09 17.28
C LEU A 190 -7.30 -4.86 17.33
N LEU A 191 -7.91 -4.92 18.51
CA LEU A 191 -9.33 -5.22 18.64
C LEU A 191 -10.11 -3.94 18.31
N SER A 192 -11.21 -4.09 17.62
CA SER A 192 -12.03 -2.98 17.13
C SER A 192 -13.45 -3.11 17.58
N MET A 193 -14.06 -1.99 17.96
CA MET A 193 -15.51 -1.87 18.18
C MET A 193 -15.98 -0.57 17.53
N GLY A 194 -17.15 -0.63 16.89
CA GLY A 194 -17.66 0.52 16.15
C GLY A 194 -19.15 0.70 16.25
N ILE A 195 -19.58 1.94 16.09
CA ILE A 195 -20.99 2.33 15.93
C ILE A 195 -21.12 2.99 14.55
N HIS A 196 -22.05 2.47 13.76
CA HIS A 196 -22.33 2.92 12.41
C HIS A 196 -23.73 3.53 12.34
N LEU A 197 -23.85 4.66 11.68
CA LEU A 197 -25.08 5.38 11.45
C LEU A 197 -25.30 5.51 9.94
N GLY A 198 -26.45 5.04 9.46
CA GLY A 198 -26.83 5.11 8.06
C GLY A 198 -28.09 4.29 7.80
N LYS A 199 -28.68 4.49 6.65
CA LYS A 199 -29.81 3.69 6.17
C LYS A 199 -29.32 2.80 5.06
N THR A 200 -29.69 1.53 5.08
CA THR A 200 -29.44 0.63 3.94
C THR A 200 -30.13 1.21 2.69
N PRO A 201 -29.40 1.49 1.62
CA PRO A 201 -29.99 2.01 0.39
C PRO A 201 -30.77 0.91 -0.33
N ALA A 202 -31.68 1.32 -1.21
CA ALA A 202 -32.22 0.40 -2.20
C ALA A 202 -31.17 0.18 -3.30
N PHE A 203 -30.80 -1.08 -3.51
CA PHE A 203 -29.90 -1.43 -4.60
C PHE A 203 -30.66 -1.54 -5.93
N LEU A 204 -30.02 -1.09 -7.01
CA LEU A 204 -30.53 -1.32 -8.34
C LEU A 204 -30.41 -2.80 -8.71
N PRO A 205 -31.34 -3.36 -9.50
CA PRO A 205 -31.22 -4.72 -9.99
C PRO A 205 -29.90 -4.96 -10.72
N ASP A 206 -29.35 -6.16 -10.59
CA ASP A 206 -28.16 -6.58 -11.31
C ASP A 206 -28.45 -6.67 -12.81
N THR A 207 -28.01 -5.66 -13.57
CA THR A 207 -28.28 -5.53 -15.01
C THR A 207 -27.02 -5.70 -15.86
N PHE A 208 -25.87 -5.67 -15.26
CA PHE A 208 -24.60 -5.81 -16.00
C PHE A 208 -24.25 -7.28 -16.22
N SER A 209 -24.07 -7.62 -17.50
CA SER A 209 -23.60 -8.95 -17.87
C SER A 209 -22.17 -9.22 -17.37
N ASN A 210 -21.87 -10.48 -17.17
CA ASN A 210 -20.51 -10.90 -16.86
C ASN A 210 -19.52 -10.43 -17.94
N ARG A 211 -18.29 -10.12 -17.51
CA ARG A 211 -17.21 -9.75 -18.42
C ARG A 211 -16.91 -10.90 -19.38
N THR A 212 -17.00 -10.64 -20.66
CA THR A 212 -16.78 -11.62 -21.72
C THR A 212 -15.34 -11.64 -22.25
N ASP A 213 -14.64 -10.48 -22.24
CA ASP A 213 -13.24 -10.41 -22.70
C ASP A 213 -12.30 -11.00 -21.64
N ARG A 214 -11.89 -12.23 -21.88
CA ARG A 214 -10.94 -13.00 -21.08
C ARG A 214 -9.69 -13.38 -21.89
N ARG A 215 -9.35 -12.59 -22.90
CA ARG A 215 -8.12 -12.76 -23.67
C ARG A 215 -6.90 -12.27 -22.89
N TRP A 216 -5.74 -12.73 -23.29
CA TRP A 216 -4.47 -12.20 -22.82
C TRP A 216 -4.21 -10.83 -23.46
N HIS A 217 -3.73 -9.91 -22.65
CA HIS A 217 -3.38 -8.55 -23.03
C HIS A 217 -1.94 -8.26 -22.64
N LEU A 218 -1.12 -7.89 -23.62
CA LEU A 218 0.25 -7.47 -23.40
C LEU A 218 0.26 -6.13 -22.68
N SER A 219 1.20 -5.94 -21.74
CA SER A 219 1.48 -4.65 -21.10
C SER A 219 2.95 -4.31 -21.20
N LEU A 220 3.23 -3.03 -21.43
CA LEU A 220 4.55 -2.42 -21.34
C LEU A 220 4.47 -1.26 -20.36
N GLU A 221 5.36 -1.22 -19.37
CA GLU A 221 5.35 -0.22 -18.32
C GLU A 221 6.79 0.21 -18.00
N GLY A 222 7.05 1.52 -17.97
CA GLY A 222 8.31 2.11 -17.53
C GLY A 222 8.08 2.89 -16.26
N GLY A 223 8.99 2.77 -15.30
CA GLY A 223 8.87 3.42 -14.02
C GLY A 223 10.20 3.84 -13.42
N GLY A 224 10.12 4.47 -12.28
CA GLY A 224 11.28 4.82 -11.49
C GLY A 224 10.91 5.29 -10.11
N GLY A 225 11.92 5.37 -9.25
CA GLY A 225 11.76 5.74 -7.87
C GLY A 225 13.02 6.25 -7.24
N ARG A 226 12.93 6.47 -5.95
CA ARG A 226 14.10 6.82 -5.13
C ARG A 226 14.04 6.07 -3.81
N HIS A 227 15.21 5.71 -3.30
CA HIS A 227 15.37 5.09 -2.00
C HIS A 227 16.65 5.57 -1.29
N ASP A 228 16.71 5.33 0.01
CA ASP A 228 17.91 5.43 0.81
C ASP A 228 18.63 4.09 0.79
N PHE A 229 19.94 4.07 0.48
CA PHE A 229 20.71 2.82 0.40
C PHE A 229 21.01 2.24 1.78
N GLY A 230 20.67 0.97 1.99
CA GLY A 230 21.04 0.23 3.21
C GLY A 230 19.97 -0.74 3.72
N ASP A 231 20.13 -1.15 4.96
CA ASP A 231 19.15 -1.96 5.70
C ASP A 231 18.24 -1.07 6.55
N GLY A 232 17.04 -1.48 6.86
CA GLY A 232 15.98 -0.70 7.50
C GLY A 232 16.36 0.28 8.65
N THR A 233 17.59 0.19 9.20
CA THR A 233 18.06 1.06 10.27
C THR A 233 19.35 1.84 9.96
N ALA A 234 20.12 1.49 8.94
CA ALA A 234 21.42 2.09 8.63
C ALA A 234 21.76 1.99 7.13
N PRO A 235 22.56 2.94 6.60
CA PRO A 235 23.14 4.13 7.24
C PRO A 235 22.08 5.21 7.52
N LEU A 236 22.33 6.06 8.50
CA LEU A 236 21.45 7.18 8.82
C LEU A 236 21.73 8.39 7.94
N ASN A 237 20.67 9.06 7.48
CA ASN A 237 20.77 10.28 6.65
C ASN A 237 21.56 10.07 5.34
N GLY A 238 21.47 8.88 4.74
CA GLY A 238 22.02 8.59 3.42
C GLY A 238 21.43 9.48 2.33
N PRO A 239 22.12 9.63 1.19
CA PRO A 239 21.54 10.29 0.02
C PRO A 239 20.45 9.43 -0.62
N LEU A 240 19.52 10.09 -1.30
CA LEU A 240 18.49 9.41 -2.09
C LEU A 240 19.03 9.06 -3.48
N TYR A 241 19.04 7.78 -3.79
CA TYR A 241 19.46 7.24 -5.07
C TYR A 241 18.27 6.98 -5.99
N SER A 242 18.51 7.06 -7.29
CA SER A 242 17.49 6.81 -8.30
C SER A 242 17.45 5.34 -8.71
N VAL A 243 16.24 4.87 -8.94
CA VAL A 243 15.97 3.51 -9.47
C VAL A 243 15.14 3.65 -10.73
N ALA A 244 15.45 2.86 -11.78
CA ALA A 244 14.68 2.80 -13.01
C ALA A 244 14.15 1.38 -13.25
N THR A 245 12.91 1.26 -13.75
CA THR A 245 12.25 -0.03 -13.97
C THR A 245 11.63 -0.12 -15.35
N ILE A 246 11.67 -1.32 -15.93
CA ILE A 246 10.90 -1.69 -17.13
C ILE A 246 10.18 -2.99 -16.84
N HIS A 247 8.88 -3.02 -17.13
CA HIS A 247 8.03 -4.20 -17.00
C HIS A 247 7.44 -4.58 -18.35
N ILE A 248 7.54 -5.84 -18.69
CA ILE A 248 6.87 -6.44 -19.84
C ILE A 248 6.04 -7.59 -19.31
N GLY A 249 4.74 -7.55 -19.51
CA GLY A 249 3.84 -8.54 -18.94
C GLY A 249 2.63 -8.84 -19.80
N ASN A 250 1.94 -9.88 -19.41
CA ASN A 250 0.64 -10.25 -19.92
C ASN A 250 -0.38 -10.29 -18.79
N SER A 251 -1.60 -9.95 -19.10
CA SER A 251 -2.69 -9.99 -18.15
C SER A 251 -3.97 -10.56 -18.76
N LYS A 252 -4.79 -11.19 -17.92
CA LYS A 252 -6.06 -11.81 -18.33
C LYS A 252 -7.08 -11.66 -17.21
N PHE A 253 -8.29 -11.23 -17.54
CA PHE A 253 -9.40 -11.29 -16.60
C PHE A 253 -9.78 -12.75 -16.33
N ILE A 254 -9.73 -13.15 -15.05
CA ILE A 254 -10.17 -14.48 -14.60
C ILE A 254 -11.55 -14.40 -13.95
N TRP A 255 -11.88 -13.24 -13.34
CA TRP A 255 -13.21 -12.89 -12.84
C TRP A 255 -13.62 -11.50 -13.34
N ASN A 256 -14.85 -11.09 -13.04
CA ASN A 256 -15.39 -9.80 -13.48
C ASN A 256 -14.60 -8.60 -12.96
N SER A 257 -14.06 -8.69 -11.73
CA SER A 257 -13.27 -7.67 -11.05
C SER A 257 -11.82 -8.11 -10.80
N GLY A 258 -11.40 -9.27 -11.29
CA GLY A 258 -10.10 -9.86 -11.03
C GLY A 258 -9.30 -10.13 -12.30
N ARG A 259 -8.08 -9.60 -12.36
CA ARG A 259 -7.17 -9.77 -13.48
C ARG A 259 -5.85 -10.40 -13.01
N PHE A 260 -5.52 -11.55 -13.55
CA PHE A 260 -4.24 -12.21 -13.34
C PHE A 260 -3.18 -11.55 -14.21
N LEU A 261 -1.94 -11.45 -13.69
CA LEU A 261 -0.79 -10.89 -14.37
C LEU A 261 0.39 -11.86 -14.29
N ALA A 262 1.22 -11.86 -15.32
CA ALA A 262 2.53 -12.51 -15.30
C ALA A 262 3.47 -11.76 -16.24
N GLY A 263 4.75 -11.68 -15.88
CA GLY A 263 5.70 -10.96 -16.71
C GLY A 263 7.13 -10.97 -16.17
N ILE A 264 7.92 -10.05 -16.73
CA ILE A 264 9.33 -9.86 -16.44
C ILE A 264 9.54 -8.41 -16.05
N THR A 265 10.41 -8.19 -15.07
CA THR A 265 10.85 -6.85 -14.65
C THR A 265 12.37 -6.76 -14.68
N VAL A 266 12.87 -5.69 -15.26
CA VAL A 266 14.27 -5.26 -15.19
C VAL A 266 14.33 -4.01 -14.33
N THR A 267 15.23 -3.98 -13.34
CA THR A 267 15.43 -2.83 -12.45
C THR A 267 16.89 -2.46 -12.40
N TYR A 268 17.22 -1.19 -12.61
CA TYR A 268 18.56 -0.63 -12.49
C TYR A 268 18.65 0.29 -11.29
N TYR A 269 19.70 0.13 -10.48
CA TYR A 269 19.96 0.88 -9.26
C TYR A 269 21.23 1.72 -9.39
N THR A 270 21.11 3.04 -9.24
CA THR A 270 22.29 3.93 -9.33
C THR A 270 23.22 3.77 -8.15
N ASP A 271 22.71 3.55 -6.94
CA ASP A 271 23.49 3.31 -5.72
C ASP A 271 24.32 2.01 -5.79
N PHE A 272 23.77 0.95 -6.38
CA PHE A 272 24.50 -0.30 -6.59
C PHE A 272 25.71 -0.06 -7.52
N TYR A 273 25.49 0.70 -8.59
CA TYR A 273 26.55 1.05 -9.52
C TYR A 273 27.62 1.92 -8.85
N ASP A 274 27.21 2.95 -8.13
CA ASP A 274 28.11 3.85 -7.41
C ASP A 274 28.95 3.07 -6.38
N TYR A 275 28.31 2.17 -5.61
CA TYR A 275 29.02 1.32 -4.64
C TYR A 275 30.03 0.38 -5.32
N ILE A 276 29.65 -0.22 -6.46
CA ILE A 276 30.55 -1.09 -7.24
C ILE A 276 31.82 -0.32 -7.64
N VAL A 277 31.64 0.89 -8.17
CA VAL A 277 32.73 1.73 -8.67
C VAL A 277 33.62 2.22 -7.51
N TYR A 278 33.00 2.88 -6.50
CA TYR A 278 33.76 3.51 -5.42
C TYR A 278 34.48 2.50 -4.51
N GLN A 279 33.89 1.33 -4.29
CA GLN A 279 34.45 0.31 -3.42
C GLN A 279 35.25 -0.75 -4.17
N ASN A 280 35.34 -0.69 -5.49
CA ASN A 280 35.89 -1.76 -6.33
C ASN A 280 35.34 -3.14 -5.93
N PHE A 281 34.03 -3.17 -5.63
CA PHE A 281 33.38 -4.28 -4.94
C PHE A 281 33.25 -5.52 -5.84
N MET A 282 33.03 -5.32 -7.14
CA MET A 282 32.90 -6.35 -8.16
C MET A 282 33.20 -5.71 -9.53
N PRO A 283 33.33 -6.52 -10.63
CA PRO A 283 33.57 -5.97 -11.95
C PRO A 283 32.65 -4.80 -12.28
N ASP A 284 33.23 -3.70 -12.75
CA ASP A 284 32.53 -2.45 -13.10
C ASP A 284 31.67 -2.66 -14.33
N THR A 285 30.46 -3.14 -14.15
CA THR A 285 29.48 -3.25 -15.22
C THR A 285 28.11 -2.79 -14.71
N ARG A 286 27.40 -2.04 -15.54
CA ARG A 286 26.00 -1.66 -15.25
C ARG A 286 25.11 -2.88 -15.06
N MET A 287 25.44 -4.01 -15.69
CA MET A 287 24.74 -5.27 -15.51
C MET A 287 24.77 -5.77 -14.05
N ASN A 288 25.85 -5.50 -13.32
CA ASN A 288 25.97 -5.87 -11.92
C ASN A 288 25.12 -5.00 -11.00
N ALA A 289 24.72 -3.80 -11.45
CA ALA A 289 23.76 -2.93 -10.75
C ALA A 289 22.32 -3.12 -11.24
N THR A 290 22.07 -4.12 -12.08
CA THR A 290 20.76 -4.43 -12.64
C THR A 290 20.21 -5.72 -12.06
N THR A 291 18.91 -5.78 -11.84
CA THR A 291 18.21 -7.01 -11.44
C THR A 291 17.23 -7.44 -12.52
N LEU A 292 17.03 -8.76 -12.64
CA LEU A 292 16.03 -9.38 -13.52
C LEU A 292 15.14 -10.30 -12.70
N SER A 293 13.83 -10.10 -12.79
CA SER A 293 12.86 -10.96 -12.13
C SER A 293 11.71 -11.35 -13.07
N THR A 294 11.13 -12.52 -12.80
CA THR A 294 9.78 -12.85 -13.29
C THR A 294 8.79 -12.61 -12.16
N TYR A 295 7.56 -12.26 -12.49
CA TYR A 295 6.51 -12.05 -11.51
C TYR A 295 5.19 -12.69 -11.93
N ILE A 296 4.38 -13.01 -10.93
CA ILE A 296 2.95 -13.23 -11.06
C ILE A 296 2.23 -12.20 -10.20
N GLY A 297 1.02 -11.87 -10.55
CA GLY A 297 0.28 -10.85 -9.83
C GLY A 297 -1.22 -10.90 -10.04
N TYR A 298 -1.89 -10.03 -9.32
CA TYR A 298 -3.33 -9.89 -9.36
C TYR A 298 -3.73 -8.42 -9.25
N ASP A 299 -4.64 -7.99 -10.14
CA ASP A 299 -5.31 -6.70 -10.06
C ASP A 299 -6.76 -6.89 -9.59
N PHE A 300 -7.12 -6.23 -8.49
CA PHE A 300 -8.52 -5.99 -8.12
C PHE A 300 -9.01 -4.75 -8.85
N VAL A 301 -9.92 -4.94 -9.80
CA VAL A 301 -10.33 -3.90 -10.75
C VAL A 301 -11.66 -3.26 -10.30
N PHE A 302 -11.65 -1.94 -10.14
CA PHE A 302 -12.82 -1.14 -9.78
C PHE A 302 -12.85 0.19 -10.54
N GLY A 303 -13.68 0.26 -11.58
CA GLY A 303 -13.78 1.43 -12.44
C GLY A 303 -12.45 1.78 -13.11
N HIS A 304 -11.99 3.01 -12.95
CA HIS A 304 -10.73 3.51 -13.48
C HIS A 304 -9.49 2.99 -12.74
N PHE A 305 -9.65 2.29 -11.64
CA PHE A 305 -8.56 1.86 -10.77
C PHE A 305 -8.40 0.34 -10.75
N ALA A 306 -7.18 -0.08 -10.50
CA ALA A 306 -6.89 -1.44 -10.10
C ALA A 306 -5.90 -1.41 -8.92
N PHE A 307 -6.22 -2.13 -7.86
CA PHE A 307 -5.28 -2.42 -6.78
C PHE A 307 -4.43 -3.61 -7.21
N ASN A 308 -3.13 -3.41 -7.28
CA ASN A 308 -2.17 -4.36 -7.82
C ASN A 308 -1.35 -4.99 -6.71
N ILE A 309 -1.22 -6.31 -6.77
CA ILE A 309 -0.31 -7.11 -5.92
C ILE A 309 0.50 -7.99 -6.85
N GLU A 310 1.82 -7.94 -6.74
CA GLU A 310 2.74 -8.79 -7.49
C GLU A 310 3.76 -9.42 -6.55
N SER A 311 4.15 -10.65 -6.86
CA SER A 311 5.29 -11.34 -6.24
C SER A 311 6.13 -11.98 -7.32
N GLY A 312 7.45 -11.89 -7.19
CA GLY A 312 8.37 -12.32 -8.22
C GLY A 312 9.60 -13.02 -7.67
N ILE A 313 10.29 -13.72 -8.57
CA ILE A 313 11.56 -14.37 -8.31
C ILE A 313 12.66 -13.62 -9.04
N LEU A 314 13.69 -13.18 -8.31
CA LEU A 314 14.89 -12.53 -8.82
C LEU A 314 15.87 -13.60 -9.34
N TRP A 315 15.98 -13.71 -10.64
CA TRP A 315 16.91 -14.63 -11.32
C TRP A 315 18.32 -14.05 -11.43
N TRP A 316 18.42 -12.74 -11.53
CA TRP A 316 19.67 -12.00 -11.61
C TRP A 316 19.65 -10.88 -10.59
N ASN A 317 20.54 -10.94 -9.60
CA ASN A 317 20.65 -9.94 -8.53
C ASN A 317 22.08 -9.98 -7.93
N PRO A 318 23.13 -9.80 -8.76
CA PRO A 318 24.50 -10.08 -8.36
C PRO A 318 25.00 -9.17 -7.25
N PHE A 319 24.71 -7.86 -7.33
CA PHE A 319 25.14 -6.92 -6.30
C PHE A 319 24.55 -7.25 -4.93
N TYR A 320 23.24 -7.35 -4.84
CA TYR A 320 22.55 -7.53 -3.57
C TYR A 320 22.90 -8.87 -2.91
N ILE A 321 23.05 -9.95 -3.70
CA ILE A 321 23.49 -11.26 -3.21
C ILE A 321 24.90 -11.15 -2.60
N LYS A 322 25.85 -10.53 -3.34
CA LYS A 322 27.24 -10.39 -2.86
C LYS A 322 27.30 -9.46 -1.63
N TYR A 323 26.60 -8.35 -1.65
CA TYR A 323 26.55 -7.39 -0.54
C TYR A 323 25.99 -8.03 0.74
N LYS A 324 24.84 -8.70 0.68
CA LYS A 324 24.25 -9.37 1.85
C LYS A 324 25.08 -10.53 2.37
N THR A 325 25.82 -11.21 1.49
CA THR A 325 26.76 -12.26 1.90
C THR A 325 27.98 -11.67 2.62
N SER A 326 28.50 -10.53 2.15
CA SER A 326 29.67 -9.88 2.78
C SER A 326 29.37 -9.29 4.16
N VAL A 327 28.12 -8.88 4.43
CA VAL A 327 27.71 -8.40 5.77
C VAL A 327 27.24 -9.51 6.71
N GLY A 328 27.36 -10.78 6.33
CA GLY A 328 27.15 -11.93 7.21
C GLY A 328 25.67 -12.27 7.52
N ASN A 329 24.73 -11.75 6.75
CA ASN A 329 23.30 -12.01 6.95
C ASN A 329 22.86 -13.33 6.28
N HIS A 330 22.83 -14.42 7.05
CA HIS A 330 22.54 -15.78 6.56
C HIS A 330 21.21 -16.38 7.07
N ASP A 331 20.41 -15.66 7.85
CA ASP A 331 19.10 -16.16 8.27
C ASP A 331 18.13 -16.32 7.08
N ILE A 332 17.13 -17.16 7.25
CA ILE A 332 16.17 -17.52 6.19
C ILE A 332 15.47 -16.30 5.59
N ILE A 333 15.15 -15.30 6.40
CA ILE A 333 14.46 -14.07 5.95
C ILE A 333 15.38 -13.27 5.03
N ASN A 334 16.65 -13.10 5.40
CA ASN A 334 17.63 -12.41 4.59
C ASN A 334 17.99 -13.20 3.31
N VAL A 335 17.93 -14.52 3.35
CA VAL A 335 18.02 -15.34 2.13
C VAL A 335 16.84 -15.08 1.21
N LEU A 336 15.61 -15.09 1.72
CA LEU A 336 14.41 -14.84 0.93
C LEU A 336 14.40 -13.43 0.29
N LYS A 337 14.89 -12.41 0.99
CA LYS A 337 15.05 -11.04 0.45
C LYS A 337 15.97 -10.95 -0.78
N ARG A 338 16.88 -11.90 -0.97
CA ARG A 338 17.79 -11.94 -2.13
C ARG A 338 17.11 -12.45 -3.40
N TYR A 339 16.02 -13.21 -3.24
CA TYR A 339 15.39 -13.95 -4.32
C TYR A 339 13.91 -13.60 -4.55
N ILE A 340 13.24 -12.98 -3.58
CA ILE A 340 11.80 -12.65 -3.69
C ILE A 340 11.62 -11.15 -3.66
N ASN A 341 11.02 -10.63 -4.72
CA ASN A 341 10.55 -9.25 -4.77
C ASN A 341 9.02 -9.20 -4.77
N ASN A 342 8.50 -8.11 -4.21
CA ASN A 342 7.07 -7.84 -4.16
C ASN A 342 6.80 -6.43 -4.69
N ARG A 343 5.60 -6.21 -5.21
CA ARG A 343 5.11 -4.91 -5.66
C ARG A 343 3.66 -4.78 -5.24
N LEU A 344 3.32 -3.68 -4.57
CA LEU A 344 1.99 -3.40 -4.08
C LEU A 344 1.63 -1.96 -4.41
N GLY A 345 0.45 -1.71 -4.98
CA GLY A 345 0.05 -0.35 -5.29
C GLY A 345 -1.21 -0.25 -6.12
N PHE A 346 -1.30 0.83 -6.90
CA PHE A 346 -2.47 1.12 -7.71
C PHE A 346 -2.09 1.46 -9.13
N ARG A 347 -2.99 1.07 -10.06
CA ARG A 347 -3.02 1.52 -11.44
C ARG A 347 -4.24 2.40 -11.66
N TYR A 348 -4.05 3.51 -12.34
CA TYR A 348 -5.13 4.40 -12.76
C TYR A 348 -5.20 4.44 -14.29
N PHE A 349 -6.35 4.10 -14.84
CA PHE A 349 -6.65 4.11 -16.27
C PHE A 349 -7.50 5.35 -16.60
N PRO A 350 -6.90 6.45 -17.12
CA PRO A 350 -7.64 7.71 -17.37
C PRO A 350 -8.71 7.55 -18.44
N PHE A 351 -8.48 6.66 -19.43
CA PHE A 351 -9.36 6.48 -20.57
C PHE A 351 -9.95 5.06 -20.58
N ILE A 352 -11.13 4.90 -19.95
CA ILE A 352 -11.87 3.64 -20.04
C ILE A 352 -12.93 3.75 -21.13
N ARG A 353 -12.87 2.88 -22.14
CA ARG A 353 -13.95 2.64 -23.09
C ARG A 353 -14.62 1.31 -22.72
N THR A 354 -15.96 1.35 -22.46
CA THR A 354 -16.83 0.16 -22.33
C THR A 354 -16.27 -0.97 -21.45
N ASN A 355 -16.20 -0.78 -20.12
CA ASN A 355 -15.79 -1.81 -19.14
C ASN A 355 -14.41 -2.47 -19.32
N HIS A 356 -13.61 -2.03 -20.30
CA HIS A 356 -12.29 -2.57 -20.57
C HIS A 356 -11.22 -1.57 -20.15
N GLN A 357 -10.42 -1.94 -19.16
CA GLN A 357 -9.20 -1.22 -18.85
C GLN A 357 -8.14 -1.59 -19.88
N LYS A 358 -8.03 -0.80 -20.95
CA LYS A 358 -7.01 -0.86 -22.00
C LYS A 358 -6.41 0.52 -22.23
N GLY A 359 -5.22 0.55 -22.82
CA GLY A 359 -4.53 1.77 -23.17
C GLY A 359 -3.63 2.28 -22.05
N LEU A 360 -3.52 3.60 -21.97
CA LEU A 360 -2.64 4.27 -20.99
C LEU A 360 -3.07 3.98 -19.56
N PHE A 361 -2.09 3.71 -18.70
CA PHE A 361 -2.26 3.72 -17.25
C PHE A 361 -1.07 4.39 -16.56
N LEU A 362 -1.36 4.94 -15.38
CA LEU A 362 -0.38 5.46 -14.45
C LEU A 362 -0.33 4.55 -13.23
N GLY A 363 0.86 4.27 -12.72
CA GLY A 363 1.06 3.41 -11.56
C GLY A 363 1.76 4.13 -10.42
N ALA A 364 1.39 3.77 -9.19
CA ALA A 364 2.06 4.18 -7.97
C ALA A 364 2.17 2.97 -7.03
N TYR A 365 3.40 2.59 -6.67
CA TYR A 365 3.64 1.35 -5.95
C TYR A 365 4.70 1.50 -4.87
N ILE A 366 4.68 0.57 -3.93
CA ILE A 366 5.77 0.26 -3.03
C ILE A 366 6.41 -1.05 -3.53
N ARG A 367 7.70 -1.01 -3.78
CA ARG A 367 8.51 -2.20 -4.05
C ARG A 367 9.08 -2.70 -2.74
N ALA A 368 9.21 -4.00 -2.62
CA ALA A 368 9.76 -4.64 -1.43
C ALA A 368 10.54 -5.90 -1.79
N ASN A 369 11.52 -6.25 -0.98
CA ASN A 369 12.24 -7.50 -1.02
C ASN A 369 11.77 -8.35 0.16
N PHE A 370 10.94 -9.35 -0.11
CA PHE A 370 10.30 -10.22 0.90
C PHE A 370 9.75 -9.44 2.11
N GLY A 371 8.90 -8.41 1.83
CA GLY A 371 8.25 -7.60 2.88
C GLY A 371 9.07 -6.44 3.43
N GLN A 372 10.35 -6.32 3.14
CA GLN A 372 11.14 -5.12 3.42
C GLN A 372 11.00 -4.13 2.28
N ALA A 373 10.45 -2.94 2.55
CA ALA A 373 10.36 -1.89 1.54
C ALA A 373 11.74 -1.61 0.92
N ASP A 374 11.76 -1.43 -0.39
CA ASP A 374 12.94 -1.15 -1.20
C ASP A 374 12.88 0.28 -1.74
N PHE A 375 11.87 0.59 -2.55
CA PHE A 375 11.63 1.96 -3.05
C PHE A 375 10.16 2.21 -3.39
N ASN A 376 9.81 3.50 -3.47
CA ASN A 376 8.53 3.97 -3.97
C ASN A 376 8.64 4.18 -5.48
N GLU A 377 7.76 3.53 -6.26
CA GLU A 377 7.78 3.56 -7.71
C GLU A 377 6.59 4.36 -8.27
N ILE A 378 6.88 5.24 -9.22
CA ILE A 378 5.88 5.85 -10.10
C ILE A 378 6.15 5.36 -11.51
N SER A 379 5.10 5.00 -12.23
CA SER A 379 5.22 4.43 -13.57
C SER A 379 4.17 4.94 -14.54
N ILE A 380 4.45 4.76 -15.79
CA ILE A 380 3.53 4.94 -16.91
C ILE A 380 3.57 3.70 -17.78
N GLY A 381 2.42 3.21 -18.20
CA GLY A 381 2.36 2.01 -19.01
C GLY A 381 1.20 2.00 -20.00
N TRP A 382 1.23 1.01 -20.87
CA TRP A 382 0.20 0.77 -21.88
C TRP A 382 -0.24 -0.69 -21.83
N LEU A 383 -1.55 -0.90 -21.79
CA LEU A 383 -2.18 -2.21 -21.88
C LEU A 383 -2.85 -2.36 -23.26
N PHE A 384 -2.38 -3.29 -24.07
CA PHE A 384 -2.79 -3.52 -25.46
C PHE A 384 -4.07 -4.33 -25.60
#